data_3ea9517573ebe5bdb785c5d106c3b37a
#
_entry.id   3ea9517573ebe5bdb785c5d106c3b37a
#
_cell.length_a   1.000
_cell.length_b   1.000
_cell.length_c   1.000
_cell.angle_alpha   90.00
_cell.angle_beta   90.00
_cell.angle_gamma   90.00
#
_symmetry.space_group_name_H-M   'P 1'
#
loop_
_entity.id
_entity.type
_entity.pdbx_description
1 polymer ?
#
loop_
_entity_poly.entity_id
_entity_poly.type
_entity_poly.pdbx_seq_one_letter_code
_entity_poly.pdbx_strand_id
1 'polypeptide(L)'
;MSVSQAMRRLVAATVVAGSCAGPAQAAGGAPQDLPSVVPESAGVDSAPLVRLSEWLRHDRMDVRSLVVVKDGKIVFERYGDGLTRDNNYELYSVTKTITALLAGILDGEGKLGPSTKVAPLIAAARPDLASELADKQDIELRHLMSMSSGLRYTTREGTDPLYYDAPDRLRVAVTSRAAQPPGTHFDYIDVNPVLVGTAVSIAAQVPEDAFARQRLFEPLGFAHYRWSGADGTGAVAGGWGLRLRAVDMAKIGMLLLDNGRWNGRQIVPAGWIRQMTTPSPAADDYGYYCWIHHVVEHGTPEFGAMGFKGQFITVLPAQRAVVVMTSLLPTDGGLRDATYLNLYRRMVGDYILPALTPARPPVESAAATQALRDELARSRQTKGVPGTAAAFNDAPEI
;
A
#
# COMPACT_ATOMS: atom_id res chain seq x y z
N MET A 1 -71.56 -46.87 -24.47
CA MET A 1 -70.93 -48.22 -24.45
C MET A 1 -69.42 -48.05 -24.50
N SER A 2 -68.75 -48.59 -23.49
CA SER A 2 -67.41 -49.15 -23.38
C SER A 2 -66.24 -48.21 -23.42
N VAL A 3 -65.68 -47.85 -22.29
CA VAL A 3 -64.59 -48.43 -21.49
C VAL A 3 -63.34 -48.76 -22.32
N SER A 4 -62.25 -48.06 -22.07
CA SER A 4 -60.96 -48.73 -22.00
C SER A 4 -59.97 -47.92 -21.17
N GLN A 5 -59.37 -48.57 -20.20
CA GLN A 5 -58.28 -48.14 -19.31
C GLN A 5 -57.02 -47.82 -20.09
N ALA A 6 -56.35 -46.73 -19.74
CA ALA A 6 -55.00 -46.47 -20.18
C ALA A 6 -54.08 -46.31 -18.99
N MET A 7 -53.07 -47.09 -19.01
CA MET A 7 -51.97 -47.30 -18.08
C MET A 7 -51.30 -46.01 -17.66
N ARG A 8 -51.20 -45.73 -16.33
CA ARG A 8 -50.33 -44.79 -15.70
C ARG A 8 -48.90 -45.29 -15.80
N ARG A 9 -48.06 -44.63 -16.58
CA ARG A 9 -46.60 -44.74 -16.44
C ARG A 9 -46.11 -43.66 -15.51
N LEU A 10 -45.63 -44.04 -14.32
CA LEU A 10 -44.84 -43.20 -13.42
C LEU A 10 -43.50 -42.94 -14.09
N VAL A 11 -43.19 -41.69 -14.40
CA VAL A 11 -41.85 -41.23 -14.67
C VAL A 11 -41.32 -40.62 -13.37
N ALA A 12 -40.41 -41.32 -12.71
CA ALA A 12 -39.66 -40.79 -11.58
C ALA A 12 -38.67 -39.75 -12.10
N ALA A 13 -38.95 -38.48 -11.88
CA ALA A 13 -38.00 -37.39 -12.09
C ALA A 13 -37.02 -37.37 -10.91
N THR A 14 -35.79 -37.80 -11.14
CA THR A 14 -34.70 -37.66 -10.21
C THR A 14 -34.30 -36.18 -10.20
N VAL A 15 -34.69 -35.43 -9.14
CA VAL A 15 -34.22 -34.10 -8.89
C VAL A 15 -32.79 -34.20 -8.38
N VAL A 16 -31.83 -33.95 -9.26
CA VAL A 16 -30.44 -33.69 -8.86
C VAL A 16 -30.42 -32.29 -8.23
N ALA A 17 -30.41 -32.24 -6.91
CA ALA A 17 -30.13 -31.01 -6.17
C ALA A 17 -28.69 -30.64 -6.41
N GLY A 18 -28.43 -29.81 -7.42
CA GLY A 18 -27.19 -29.11 -7.60
C GLY A 18 -27.02 -28.11 -6.49
N SER A 19 -26.16 -28.39 -5.52
CA SER A 19 -25.72 -27.43 -4.51
C SER A 19 -24.95 -26.33 -5.23
N CYS A 20 -25.64 -25.24 -5.59
CA CYS A 20 -24.97 -23.98 -5.87
C CYS A 20 -24.37 -23.50 -4.54
N ALA A 21 -23.11 -23.84 -4.29
CA ALA A 21 -22.31 -23.12 -3.30
C ALA A 21 -22.20 -21.68 -3.80
N GLY A 22 -23.04 -20.81 -3.28
CA GLY A 22 -22.88 -19.36 -3.42
C GLY A 22 -21.49 -18.96 -2.91
N PRO A 23 -20.93 -17.84 -3.39
CA PRO A 23 -19.66 -17.36 -2.88
C PRO A 23 -19.79 -17.19 -1.37
N ALA A 24 -18.96 -17.92 -0.62
CA ALA A 24 -18.89 -17.78 0.83
C ALA A 24 -18.57 -16.31 1.13
N GLN A 25 -19.54 -15.60 1.66
CA GLN A 25 -19.33 -14.28 2.23
C GLN A 25 -18.22 -14.44 3.26
N ALA A 26 -17.08 -13.79 3.01
CA ALA A 26 -15.97 -13.76 3.96
C ALA A 26 -16.49 -13.09 5.24
N ALA A 27 -16.69 -13.87 6.29
CA ALA A 27 -16.79 -13.32 7.62
C ALA A 27 -15.49 -12.54 7.86
N GLY A 28 -15.57 -11.22 8.04
CA GLY A 28 -14.44 -10.38 8.41
C GLY A 28 -13.84 -11.02 9.66
N GLY A 29 -12.59 -11.51 9.53
CA GLY A 29 -11.85 -12.07 10.67
C GLY A 29 -11.67 -10.97 11.72
N ALA A 30 -11.63 -11.33 13.00
CA ALA A 30 -11.25 -10.40 14.05
C ALA A 30 -9.88 -9.78 13.71
N PRO A 31 -9.61 -8.51 14.09
CA PRO A 31 -8.32 -7.88 13.89
C PRO A 31 -7.19 -8.81 14.37
N GLN A 32 -6.24 -9.10 13.52
CA GLN A 32 -5.15 -10.00 13.83
C GLN A 32 -3.82 -9.40 13.40
N ASP A 33 -2.96 -9.11 14.37
CA ASP A 33 -1.61 -8.65 14.09
C ASP A 33 -0.67 -9.82 13.80
N LEU A 34 0.45 -9.52 13.12
CA LEU A 34 1.55 -10.46 12.94
C LEU A 34 2.14 -10.82 14.32
N PRO A 35 2.54 -12.09 14.55
CA PRO A 35 3.15 -12.49 15.81
C PRO A 35 4.50 -11.80 15.99
N SER A 36 4.80 -11.37 17.21
CA SER A 36 6.11 -10.82 17.60
C SER A 36 6.96 -11.90 18.26
N VAL A 37 8.24 -11.94 17.91
CA VAL A 37 9.20 -12.90 18.45
C VAL A 37 10.52 -12.21 18.84
N VAL A 38 11.33 -12.86 19.65
CA VAL A 38 12.71 -12.43 19.90
C VAL A 38 13.49 -12.54 18.58
N PRO A 39 14.24 -11.50 18.15
CA PRO A 39 14.93 -11.48 16.86
C PRO A 39 15.79 -12.73 16.60
N GLU A 40 16.57 -13.13 17.57
CA GLU A 40 17.48 -14.28 17.47
C GLU A 40 16.75 -15.60 17.19
N SER A 41 15.51 -15.76 17.69
CA SER A 41 14.68 -16.94 17.38
C SER A 41 14.26 -17.04 15.92
N ALA A 42 14.33 -15.93 15.21
CA ALA A 42 14.08 -15.85 13.77
C ALA A 42 15.38 -15.71 12.94
N GLY A 43 16.54 -15.94 13.55
CA GLY A 43 17.83 -15.82 12.88
C GLY A 43 18.29 -14.39 12.64
N VAL A 44 17.75 -13.41 13.37
CA VAL A 44 18.06 -11.98 13.23
C VAL A 44 18.92 -11.52 14.40
N ASP A 45 20.03 -10.85 14.13
CA ASP A 45 20.89 -10.27 15.15
C ASP A 45 20.27 -8.95 15.67
N SER A 46 19.92 -8.90 16.94
CA SER A 46 19.35 -7.69 17.56
C SER A 46 20.36 -6.57 17.78
N ALA A 47 21.67 -6.85 17.84
CA ALA A 47 22.66 -5.83 18.14
C ALA A 47 22.73 -4.68 17.12
N PRO A 48 22.68 -4.89 15.78
CA PRO A 48 22.55 -3.80 14.84
C PRO A 48 21.24 -2.99 15.00
N LEU A 49 20.15 -3.64 15.37
CA LEU A 49 18.85 -2.97 15.57
C LEU A 49 18.84 -2.07 16.83
N VAL A 50 19.53 -2.51 17.88
CA VAL A 50 19.77 -1.68 19.08
C VAL A 50 20.57 -0.43 18.70
N ARG A 51 21.70 -0.59 17.98
CA ARG A 51 22.51 0.54 17.51
C ARG A 51 21.74 1.49 16.60
N LEU A 52 20.88 0.96 15.74
CA LEU A 52 19.97 1.77 14.91
C LEU A 52 19.06 2.63 15.78
N SER A 53 18.41 2.04 16.77
CA SER A 53 17.52 2.77 17.69
C SER A 53 18.28 3.82 18.50
N GLU A 54 19.48 3.50 18.99
CA GLU A 54 20.36 4.43 19.67
C GLU A 54 20.74 5.62 18.80
N TRP A 55 21.13 5.38 17.54
CA TRP A 55 21.42 6.45 16.58
C TRP A 55 20.23 7.35 16.35
N LEU A 56 19.05 6.80 16.05
CA LEU A 56 17.82 7.57 15.84
C LEU A 56 17.45 8.43 17.04
N ARG A 57 17.64 7.88 18.25
CA ARG A 57 17.37 8.57 19.50
C ARG A 57 18.39 9.66 19.80
N HIS A 58 19.68 9.37 19.60
CA HIS A 58 20.78 10.32 19.85
C HIS A 58 20.66 11.54 18.93
N ASP A 59 20.45 11.31 17.63
CA ASP A 59 20.32 12.38 16.63
C ASP A 59 18.91 12.98 16.59
N ARG A 60 18.01 12.52 17.47
CA ARG A 60 16.64 13.03 17.63
C ARG A 60 15.85 13.04 16.32
N MET A 61 16.05 12.04 15.48
CA MET A 61 15.33 11.90 14.21
C MET A 61 13.84 11.62 14.46
N ASP A 62 12.97 12.35 13.77
CA ASP A 62 11.51 12.14 13.87
C ASP A 62 11.07 10.88 13.09
N VAL A 63 11.61 9.74 13.50
CA VAL A 63 11.16 8.40 13.10
C VAL A 63 10.11 7.93 14.10
N ARG A 64 8.86 7.92 13.65
CA ARG A 64 7.68 7.68 14.49
C ARG A 64 7.47 6.20 14.76
N SER A 65 7.63 5.37 13.74
CA SER A 65 7.64 3.92 13.88
C SER A 65 8.65 3.30 12.94
N LEU A 66 9.21 2.17 13.37
CA LEU A 66 10.05 1.31 12.54
C LEU A 66 9.73 -0.15 12.90
N VAL A 67 9.21 -0.90 11.92
CA VAL A 67 8.82 -2.30 12.09
C VAL A 67 9.60 -3.15 11.11
N VAL A 68 10.22 -4.22 11.59
CA VAL A 68 10.88 -5.23 10.75
C VAL A 68 10.19 -6.57 10.94
N VAL A 69 9.74 -7.14 9.83
CA VAL A 69 9.13 -8.46 9.75
C VAL A 69 10.08 -9.41 9.06
N LYS A 70 10.27 -10.60 9.61
CA LYS A 70 11.07 -11.71 9.06
C LYS A 70 10.21 -12.97 9.05
N ASP A 71 10.05 -13.59 7.88
CA ASP A 71 9.24 -14.81 7.71
C ASP A 71 7.85 -14.73 8.38
N GLY A 72 7.16 -13.58 8.20
CA GLY A 72 5.83 -13.34 8.73
C GLY A 72 5.77 -13.03 10.24
N LYS A 73 6.91 -12.83 10.90
CA LYS A 73 6.99 -12.51 12.32
C LYS A 73 7.65 -11.16 12.54
N ILE A 74 7.09 -10.33 13.42
CA ILE A 74 7.70 -9.05 13.81
C ILE A 74 8.90 -9.38 14.69
N VAL A 75 10.09 -9.00 14.23
CA VAL A 75 11.36 -9.18 14.93
C VAL A 75 11.88 -7.90 15.56
N PHE A 76 11.38 -6.76 15.11
CA PHE A 76 11.73 -5.45 15.66
C PHE A 76 10.54 -4.49 15.51
N GLU A 77 10.25 -3.75 16.57
CA GLU A 77 9.13 -2.82 16.59
C GLU A 77 9.47 -1.65 17.53
N ARG A 78 9.79 -0.51 16.91
CA ARG A 78 10.19 0.72 17.59
C ARG A 78 9.17 1.82 17.35
N TYR A 79 8.85 2.55 18.41
CA TYR A 79 8.00 3.75 18.36
C TYR A 79 8.71 4.93 18.99
N GLY A 80 8.46 6.12 18.47
CA GLY A 80 8.94 7.39 19.04
C GLY A 80 8.16 7.80 20.28
N ASP A 81 8.46 9.02 20.76
CA ASP A 81 7.89 9.59 21.98
C ASP A 81 6.37 9.60 21.99
N GLY A 82 5.80 9.00 23.02
CA GLY A 82 4.35 8.93 23.22
C GLY A 82 3.57 8.09 22.20
N LEU A 83 4.26 7.47 21.24
CA LEU A 83 3.63 6.67 20.18
C LEU A 83 3.58 5.17 20.54
N THR A 84 2.57 4.51 20.00
CA THR A 84 2.31 3.08 20.21
C THR A 84 2.00 2.37 18.89
N ARG A 85 1.81 1.07 18.96
CA ARG A 85 1.36 0.23 17.85
C ARG A 85 0.03 0.72 17.24
N ASP A 86 -0.83 1.34 18.05
CA ASP A 86 -2.21 1.68 17.67
C ASP A 86 -2.34 3.06 17.01
N ASN A 87 -1.25 3.81 16.88
CA ASN A 87 -1.28 5.07 16.15
C ASN A 87 -1.38 4.85 14.64
N ASN A 88 -2.31 5.56 14.00
CA ASN A 88 -2.38 5.68 12.55
C ASN A 88 -1.47 6.81 12.06
N TYR A 89 -0.80 6.57 10.94
CA TYR A 89 0.12 7.52 10.33
C TYR A 89 -0.35 7.89 8.93
N GLU A 90 -0.26 9.18 8.57
CA GLU A 90 -0.49 9.64 7.20
C GLU A 90 0.52 8.98 6.27
N LEU A 91 0.02 8.25 5.27
CA LEU A 91 0.85 7.46 4.37
C LEU A 91 1.37 8.25 3.17
N TYR A 92 0.79 9.43 2.90
CA TYR A 92 1.08 10.16 1.68
C TYR A 92 1.02 9.23 0.46
N SER A 93 2.04 9.24 -0.39
CA SER A 93 2.07 8.49 -1.64
C SER A 93 2.15 6.96 -1.51
N VAL A 94 2.39 6.41 -0.32
CA VAL A 94 2.20 4.96 -0.08
C VAL A 94 0.75 4.54 -0.40
N THR A 95 -0.22 5.45 -0.28
CA THR A 95 -1.62 5.25 -0.68
C THR A 95 -1.75 4.74 -2.12
N LYS A 96 -0.92 5.21 -3.05
CA LYS A 96 -0.94 4.78 -4.45
C LYS A 96 -0.78 3.27 -4.62
N THR A 97 0.09 2.67 -3.82
CA THR A 97 0.30 1.20 -3.84
C THR A 97 -0.97 0.47 -3.42
N ILE A 98 -1.72 1.02 -2.47
CA ILE A 98 -3.03 0.46 -2.07
C ILE A 98 -4.01 0.53 -3.24
N THR A 99 -4.13 1.68 -3.90
CA THR A 99 -4.98 1.86 -5.11
C THR A 99 -4.60 0.87 -6.22
N ALA A 100 -3.30 0.61 -6.45
CA ALA A 100 -2.86 -0.41 -7.40
C ALA A 100 -3.27 -1.83 -6.98
N LEU A 101 -3.22 -2.17 -5.69
CA LEU A 101 -3.71 -3.45 -5.18
C LEU A 101 -5.23 -3.61 -5.40
N LEU A 102 -6.01 -2.55 -5.20
CA LEU A 102 -7.45 -2.54 -5.45
C LEU A 102 -7.77 -2.75 -6.94
N ALA A 103 -7.04 -2.08 -7.84
CA ALA A 103 -7.15 -2.31 -9.28
C ALA A 103 -6.81 -3.77 -9.62
N GLY A 104 -5.81 -4.37 -8.96
CA GLY A 104 -5.44 -5.78 -9.14
C GLY A 104 -6.51 -6.77 -8.66
N ILE A 105 -7.23 -6.45 -7.59
CA ILE A 105 -8.38 -7.26 -7.17
C ILE A 105 -9.45 -7.26 -8.26
N LEU A 106 -9.74 -6.09 -8.85
CA LEU A 106 -10.72 -5.97 -9.93
C LEU A 106 -10.25 -6.61 -11.23
N ASP A 107 -8.94 -6.65 -11.51
CA ASP A 107 -8.37 -7.43 -12.62
C ASP A 107 -8.65 -8.94 -12.42
N GLY A 108 -8.45 -9.44 -11.22
CA GLY A 108 -8.80 -10.83 -10.88
C GLY A 108 -10.29 -11.15 -10.98
N GLU A 109 -11.15 -10.15 -10.94
CA GLU A 109 -12.59 -10.26 -11.14
C GLU A 109 -13.01 -10.04 -12.62
N GLY A 110 -12.06 -9.73 -13.50
CA GLY A 110 -12.34 -9.42 -14.90
C GLY A 110 -13.06 -8.07 -15.12
N LYS A 111 -13.04 -7.17 -14.13
CA LYS A 111 -13.74 -5.87 -14.17
C LYS A 111 -12.85 -4.72 -14.62
N LEU A 112 -11.56 -4.80 -14.33
CA LEU A 112 -10.51 -3.91 -14.82
C LEU A 112 -9.36 -4.74 -15.36
N GLY A 113 -8.49 -4.12 -16.16
CA GLY A 113 -7.25 -4.72 -16.60
C GLY A 113 -6.23 -3.67 -17.01
N PRO A 114 -4.95 -4.03 -17.19
CA PRO A 114 -3.91 -3.08 -17.54
C PRO A 114 -4.20 -2.27 -18.83
N SER A 115 -4.90 -2.88 -19.78
CA SER A 115 -5.28 -2.27 -21.07
C SER A 115 -6.65 -1.56 -21.05
N THR A 116 -7.32 -1.48 -19.91
CA THR A 116 -8.59 -0.74 -19.79
C THR A 116 -8.36 0.73 -20.14
N LYS A 117 -9.09 1.22 -21.14
CA LYS A 117 -9.11 2.64 -21.52
C LYS A 117 -9.87 3.45 -20.48
N VAL A 118 -9.18 4.33 -19.75
CA VAL A 118 -9.74 4.98 -18.56
C VAL A 118 -10.69 6.12 -18.94
N ALA A 119 -10.38 6.91 -19.98
CA ALA A 119 -11.23 8.01 -20.38
C ALA A 119 -12.63 7.58 -20.86
N PRO A 120 -12.80 6.55 -21.72
CA PRO A 120 -14.13 6.02 -22.06
C PRO A 120 -14.89 5.48 -20.84
N LEU A 121 -14.20 4.79 -19.91
CA LEU A 121 -14.81 4.27 -18.70
C LEU A 121 -15.38 5.40 -17.83
N ILE A 122 -14.60 6.46 -17.61
CA ILE A 122 -15.02 7.62 -16.82
C ILE A 122 -16.14 8.39 -17.55
N ALA A 123 -16.02 8.63 -18.86
CA ALA A 123 -17.03 9.35 -19.63
C ALA A 123 -18.40 8.65 -19.60
N ALA A 124 -18.44 7.32 -19.59
CA ALA A 124 -19.68 6.58 -19.46
C ALA A 124 -20.38 6.80 -18.11
N ALA A 125 -19.60 6.95 -17.02
CA ALA A 125 -20.13 7.22 -15.68
C ALA A 125 -20.35 8.72 -15.41
N ARG A 126 -19.58 9.58 -16.08
CA ARG A 126 -19.60 11.05 -15.94
C ARG A 126 -19.64 11.72 -17.34
N PRO A 127 -20.81 11.67 -18.02
CA PRO A 127 -20.97 12.27 -19.36
C PRO A 127 -20.71 13.78 -19.39
N ASP A 128 -20.86 14.44 -18.24
CA ASP A 128 -20.57 15.87 -18.05
C ASP A 128 -19.06 16.22 -18.17
N LEU A 129 -18.17 15.22 -18.17
CA LEU A 129 -16.72 15.36 -18.34
C LEU A 129 -16.22 14.86 -19.71
N ALA A 130 -17.11 14.50 -20.62
CA ALA A 130 -16.73 13.87 -21.89
C ALA A 130 -15.84 14.79 -22.77
N SER A 131 -16.04 16.10 -22.71
CA SER A 131 -15.23 17.08 -23.47
C SER A 131 -13.78 17.13 -22.95
N GLU A 132 -13.58 17.13 -21.64
CA GLU A 132 -12.26 17.17 -20.99
C GLU A 132 -11.51 15.84 -21.13
N LEU A 133 -12.23 14.76 -21.41
CA LEU A 133 -11.68 13.42 -21.62
C LEU A 133 -11.38 13.11 -23.10
N ALA A 134 -11.75 13.99 -24.03
CA ALA A 134 -11.65 13.71 -25.46
C ALA A 134 -10.21 13.49 -25.97
N ASP A 135 -9.23 14.19 -25.40
CA ASP A 135 -7.80 14.05 -25.73
C ASP A 135 -7.09 12.92 -24.99
N LYS A 136 -7.80 12.12 -24.16
CA LYS A 136 -7.24 11.10 -23.27
C LYS A 136 -7.65 9.67 -23.63
N GLN A 137 -8.24 9.49 -24.82
CA GLN A 137 -8.86 8.22 -25.24
C GLN A 137 -7.88 7.04 -25.31
N ASP A 138 -6.59 7.32 -25.51
CA ASP A 138 -5.55 6.29 -25.63
C ASP A 138 -4.87 5.94 -24.31
N ILE A 139 -5.20 6.64 -23.21
CA ILE A 139 -4.63 6.38 -21.91
C ILE A 139 -5.25 5.11 -21.31
N GLU A 140 -4.39 4.11 -21.07
CA GLU A 140 -4.74 2.88 -20.42
C GLU A 140 -4.41 2.91 -18.93
N LEU A 141 -5.06 2.04 -18.15
CA LEU A 141 -4.85 1.92 -16.70
C LEU A 141 -3.36 1.73 -16.35
N ARG A 142 -2.65 0.88 -17.13
CA ARG A 142 -1.20 0.66 -16.94
C ARG A 142 -0.38 1.95 -17.06
N HIS A 143 -0.75 2.86 -17.98
CA HIS A 143 -0.02 4.12 -18.20
C HIS A 143 -0.15 5.05 -16.99
N LEU A 144 -1.33 5.09 -16.36
CA LEU A 144 -1.55 5.86 -15.15
C LEU A 144 -0.76 5.28 -13.97
N MET A 145 -0.83 3.96 -13.77
CA MET A 145 -0.14 3.29 -12.64
C MET A 145 1.37 3.28 -12.79
N SER A 146 1.91 3.28 -14.00
CA SER A 146 3.36 3.38 -14.25
C SER A 146 3.85 4.82 -14.36
N MET A 147 3.02 5.81 -14.03
CA MET A 147 3.36 7.24 -14.14
C MET A 147 3.84 7.63 -15.55
N SER A 148 3.27 7.02 -16.58
CA SER A 148 3.60 7.27 -17.99
C SER A 148 2.39 7.64 -18.84
N SER A 149 1.40 8.27 -18.23
CA SER A 149 0.15 8.66 -18.92
C SER A 149 0.35 9.69 -20.04
N GLY A 150 1.45 10.42 -20.03
CA GLY A 150 1.68 11.55 -20.95
C GLY A 150 0.87 12.79 -20.60
N LEU A 151 0.14 12.78 -19.49
CA LEU A 151 -0.60 13.94 -18.99
C LEU A 151 0.36 14.97 -18.40
N ARG A 152 0.01 16.23 -18.55
CA ARG A 152 0.69 17.35 -17.89
C ARG A 152 -0.28 18.08 -16.99
N TYR A 153 0.10 18.24 -15.76
CA TYR A 153 -0.61 19.02 -14.75
C TYR A 153 0.38 19.96 -14.03
N THR A 154 0.00 21.21 -13.84
CA THR A 154 0.83 22.17 -13.12
C THR A 154 0.28 22.35 -11.74
N THR A 155 0.97 21.79 -10.74
CA THR A 155 0.64 21.94 -9.32
C THR A 155 0.87 23.36 -8.83
N ARG A 156 -0.05 23.89 -8.03
CA ARG A 156 0.04 25.21 -7.39
C ARG A 156 0.32 24.99 -5.90
N GLU A 157 1.56 25.23 -5.49
CA GLU A 157 1.96 25.01 -4.11
C GLU A 157 1.05 25.76 -3.11
N GLY A 158 0.57 25.05 -2.10
CA GLY A 158 -0.25 25.58 -1.00
C GLY A 158 -1.71 25.92 -1.34
N THR A 159 -2.10 25.96 -2.64
CA THR A 159 -3.44 26.38 -3.07
C THR A 159 -4.03 25.51 -4.18
N ASP A 160 -3.39 24.39 -4.50
CA ASP A 160 -3.83 23.55 -5.60
C ASP A 160 -5.16 22.85 -5.27
N PRO A 161 -6.20 23.05 -6.10
CA PRO A 161 -7.50 22.45 -5.85
C PRO A 161 -7.49 20.92 -5.96
N LEU A 162 -6.43 20.30 -6.49
CA LEU A 162 -6.28 18.85 -6.49
C LEU A 162 -6.15 18.31 -5.07
N TYR A 163 -5.50 19.06 -4.16
CA TYR A 163 -5.21 18.65 -2.78
C TYR A 163 -6.12 19.32 -1.74
N TYR A 164 -6.55 20.56 -2.00
CA TYR A 164 -7.26 21.38 -1.03
C TYR A 164 -8.66 21.72 -1.50
N ASP A 165 -9.64 21.41 -0.68
CA ASP A 165 -11.05 21.85 -0.79
C ASP A 165 -11.69 21.65 -2.17
N ALA A 166 -11.31 20.62 -2.91
CA ALA A 166 -11.89 20.32 -4.20
C ALA A 166 -13.39 19.96 -4.04
N PRO A 167 -14.32 20.67 -4.69
CA PRO A 167 -15.71 20.23 -4.74
C PRO A 167 -15.86 18.93 -5.54
N ASP A 168 -15.03 18.72 -6.54
CA ASP A 168 -14.97 17.55 -7.39
C ASP A 168 -13.53 17.38 -7.90
N ARG A 169 -12.76 16.52 -7.24
CA ARG A 169 -11.34 16.31 -7.57
C ARG A 169 -11.14 15.68 -8.94
N LEU A 170 -12.06 14.83 -9.36
CA LEU A 170 -12.02 14.26 -10.70
C LEU A 170 -12.11 15.35 -11.78
N ARG A 171 -13.00 16.32 -11.62
CA ARG A 171 -13.11 17.46 -12.54
C ARG A 171 -11.80 18.25 -12.60
N VAL A 172 -11.11 18.44 -11.48
CA VAL A 172 -9.78 19.05 -11.46
C VAL A 172 -8.77 18.19 -12.22
N ALA A 173 -8.72 16.89 -11.96
CA ALA A 173 -7.76 15.98 -12.58
C ALA A 173 -7.91 15.91 -14.12
N VAL A 174 -9.13 15.90 -14.65
CA VAL A 174 -9.35 15.83 -16.10
C VAL A 174 -9.01 17.13 -16.86
N THR A 175 -8.74 18.24 -16.15
CA THR A 175 -8.19 19.46 -16.79
C THR A 175 -6.72 19.30 -17.23
N SER A 176 -6.03 18.24 -16.76
CA SER A 176 -4.69 17.90 -17.25
C SER A 176 -4.72 17.66 -18.76
N ARG A 177 -3.64 18.06 -19.45
CA ARG A 177 -3.56 17.94 -20.92
C ARG A 177 -2.79 16.70 -21.32
N ALA A 178 -3.23 15.99 -22.35
CA ALA A 178 -2.41 15.00 -23.03
C ALA A 178 -1.29 15.71 -23.79
N ALA A 179 -0.06 15.64 -23.27
CA ALA A 179 1.10 16.36 -23.80
C ALA A 179 2.09 15.45 -24.52
N GLN A 180 2.06 14.15 -24.23
CA GLN A 180 2.94 13.13 -24.82
C GLN A 180 2.18 11.83 -25.06
N PRO A 181 2.63 10.96 -25.97
CA PRO A 181 2.04 9.65 -26.15
C PRO A 181 2.10 8.83 -24.85
N PRO A 182 1.00 8.15 -24.46
CA PRO A 182 0.99 7.30 -23.27
C PRO A 182 2.05 6.18 -23.35
N GLY A 183 2.70 5.88 -22.23
CA GLY A 183 3.69 4.82 -22.11
C GLY A 183 5.12 5.21 -22.52
N THR A 184 5.37 6.46 -22.94
CA THR A 184 6.66 6.87 -23.50
C THR A 184 7.58 7.60 -22.55
N HIS A 185 7.03 8.25 -21.52
CA HIS A 185 7.80 9.08 -20.60
C HIS A 185 7.27 8.97 -19.19
N PHE A 186 8.16 8.81 -18.23
CA PHE A 186 7.84 8.80 -16.80
C PHE A 186 7.70 10.24 -16.29
N ASP A 187 6.51 10.56 -15.74
CA ASP A 187 6.25 11.83 -15.05
C ASP A 187 5.37 11.56 -13.82
N TYR A 188 5.94 11.77 -12.63
CA TYR A 188 5.28 11.49 -11.37
C TYR A 188 4.29 12.61 -11.04
N ILE A 189 3.03 12.44 -11.41
CA ILE A 189 1.97 13.42 -11.19
C ILE A 189 0.75 12.82 -10.48
N ASP A 190 0.14 13.60 -9.61
CA ASP A 190 -0.92 13.12 -8.73
C ASP A 190 -2.32 13.07 -9.36
N VAL A 191 -2.48 13.56 -10.58
CA VAL A 191 -3.72 13.32 -11.34
C VAL A 191 -3.89 11.86 -11.74
N ASN A 192 -2.79 11.14 -11.96
CA ASN A 192 -2.83 9.72 -12.31
C ASN A 192 -3.58 8.87 -11.28
N PRO A 193 -3.23 8.89 -9.98
CA PRO A 193 -3.93 8.08 -8.98
C PRO A 193 -5.37 8.54 -8.73
N VAL A 194 -5.73 9.81 -8.97
CA VAL A 194 -7.13 10.24 -8.93
C VAL A 194 -7.94 9.53 -10.02
N LEU A 195 -7.40 9.45 -11.24
CA LEU A 195 -8.06 8.76 -12.35
C LEU A 195 -8.14 7.23 -12.10
N VAL A 196 -7.11 6.63 -11.51
CA VAL A 196 -7.13 5.19 -11.16
C VAL A 196 -8.14 4.91 -10.06
N GLY A 197 -8.17 5.69 -8.96
CA GLY A 197 -9.15 5.53 -7.88
C GLY A 197 -10.60 5.71 -8.37
N THR A 198 -10.81 6.66 -9.30
CA THR A 198 -12.10 6.81 -9.98
C THR A 198 -12.46 5.56 -10.78
N ALA A 199 -11.53 5.01 -11.58
CA ALA A 199 -11.76 3.78 -12.34
C ALA A 199 -12.05 2.59 -11.43
N VAL A 200 -11.36 2.48 -10.28
CA VAL A 200 -11.63 1.48 -9.24
C VAL A 200 -13.06 1.64 -8.72
N SER A 201 -13.47 2.85 -8.34
CA SER A 201 -14.82 3.10 -7.81
C SER A 201 -15.92 2.75 -8.82
N ILE A 202 -15.74 3.11 -10.11
CA ILE A 202 -16.69 2.80 -11.19
C ILE A 202 -16.78 1.27 -11.39
N ALA A 203 -15.65 0.59 -11.51
CA ALA A 203 -15.62 -0.86 -11.75
C ALA A 203 -16.11 -1.68 -10.54
N ALA A 204 -15.85 -1.20 -9.33
CA ALA A 204 -16.32 -1.80 -8.09
C ALA A 204 -17.81 -1.51 -7.82
N GLN A 205 -18.37 -0.46 -8.42
CA GLN A 205 -19.73 0.07 -8.16
C GLN A 205 -19.94 0.52 -6.70
N VAL A 206 -18.86 0.84 -6.01
CA VAL A 206 -18.83 1.42 -4.66
C VAL A 206 -17.63 2.36 -4.54
N PRO A 207 -17.62 3.33 -3.61
CA PRO A 207 -16.46 4.19 -3.37
C PRO A 207 -15.18 3.38 -3.11
N GLU A 208 -14.04 3.94 -3.54
CA GLU A 208 -12.72 3.29 -3.42
C GLU A 208 -12.39 2.86 -1.99
N ASP A 209 -12.65 3.69 -1.01
CA ASP A 209 -12.42 3.41 0.41
C ASP A 209 -13.32 2.28 0.94
N ALA A 210 -14.59 2.26 0.51
CA ALA A 210 -15.51 1.17 0.84
C ALA A 210 -15.07 -0.16 0.20
N PHE A 211 -14.58 -0.12 -1.05
CA PHE A 211 -14.01 -1.29 -1.71
C PHE A 211 -12.74 -1.78 -1.02
N ALA A 212 -11.84 -0.86 -0.66
CA ALA A 212 -10.62 -1.16 0.09
C ALA A 212 -10.94 -1.85 1.41
N ARG A 213 -11.91 -1.33 2.16
CA ARG A 213 -12.38 -1.94 3.40
C ARG A 213 -12.79 -3.38 3.20
N GLN A 214 -13.69 -3.64 2.26
CA GLN A 214 -14.30 -4.96 2.06
C GLN A 214 -13.34 -5.98 1.48
N ARG A 215 -12.47 -5.56 0.57
CA ARG A 215 -11.70 -6.48 -0.27
C ARG A 215 -10.22 -6.59 0.10
N LEU A 216 -9.71 -5.64 0.88
CA LEU A 216 -8.31 -5.63 1.28
C LEU A 216 -8.15 -5.54 2.80
N PHE A 217 -8.71 -4.53 3.46
CA PHE A 217 -8.43 -4.27 4.87
C PHE A 217 -9.05 -5.30 5.82
N GLU A 218 -10.34 -5.61 5.65
CA GLU A 218 -10.99 -6.66 6.44
C GLU A 218 -10.35 -8.04 6.23
N PRO A 219 -10.06 -8.49 4.98
CA PRO A 219 -9.33 -9.75 4.76
C PRO A 219 -7.94 -9.81 5.39
N LEU A 220 -7.22 -8.68 5.47
CA LEU A 220 -5.92 -8.59 6.14
C LEU A 220 -6.03 -8.39 7.66
N GLY A 221 -7.23 -8.27 8.20
CA GLY A 221 -7.47 -8.10 9.63
C GLY A 221 -6.91 -6.79 10.18
N PHE A 222 -7.15 -5.68 9.48
CA PHE A 222 -6.79 -4.35 9.99
C PHE A 222 -7.68 -4.00 11.18
N ALA A 223 -7.08 -3.47 12.25
CA ALA A 223 -7.84 -3.10 13.45
C ALA A 223 -8.63 -1.81 13.23
N HIS A 224 -7.96 -0.81 12.68
CA HIS A 224 -8.56 0.48 12.36
C HIS A 224 -7.72 1.21 11.31
N TYR A 225 -8.35 2.10 10.59
CA TYR A 225 -7.72 2.93 9.54
C TYR A 225 -8.61 4.15 9.28
N ARG A 226 -8.05 5.12 8.55
CA ARG A 226 -8.81 6.28 8.08
C ARG A 226 -8.33 6.66 6.69
N TRP A 227 -9.26 6.93 5.79
CA TRP A 227 -8.95 7.57 4.50
C TRP A 227 -9.56 8.97 4.51
N SER A 228 -8.72 9.95 4.79
CA SER A 228 -9.12 11.35 4.95
C SER A 228 -9.05 12.13 3.64
N GLY A 229 -9.61 13.34 3.65
CA GLY A 229 -9.54 14.25 2.51
C GLY A 229 -10.48 13.86 1.36
N ALA A 230 -11.64 13.29 1.66
CA ALA A 230 -12.70 13.16 0.67
C ALA A 230 -13.07 14.56 0.13
N ASP A 231 -13.35 14.64 -1.18
CA ASP A 231 -13.80 15.87 -1.83
C ASP A 231 -15.32 16.12 -1.60
N GLY A 232 -15.86 17.18 -2.21
CA GLY A 232 -17.28 17.51 -2.09
C GLY A 232 -18.24 16.46 -2.66
N THR A 233 -17.76 15.50 -3.45
CA THR A 233 -18.52 14.34 -3.93
C THR A 233 -18.46 13.15 -2.99
N GLY A 234 -17.62 13.22 -1.95
CA GLY A 234 -17.33 12.12 -1.04
C GLY A 234 -16.24 11.16 -1.54
N ALA A 235 -15.61 11.43 -2.69
CA ALA A 235 -14.55 10.58 -3.23
C ALA A 235 -13.22 10.84 -2.52
N VAL A 236 -12.54 9.78 -2.08
CA VAL A 236 -11.18 9.85 -1.55
C VAL A 236 -10.16 10.02 -2.69
N ALA A 237 -8.94 10.40 -2.35
CA ALA A 237 -7.85 10.48 -3.33
C ALA A 237 -7.10 9.14 -3.38
N GLY A 238 -6.99 8.54 -4.56
CA GLY A 238 -6.22 7.30 -4.76
C GLY A 238 -4.71 7.46 -4.58
N GLY A 239 -4.23 8.68 -4.33
CA GLY A 239 -2.81 9.00 -4.23
C GLY A 239 -2.31 9.39 -2.85
N TRP A 240 -3.19 9.73 -1.90
CA TRP A 240 -2.88 10.20 -0.54
C TRP A 240 -4.08 10.13 0.40
N GLY A 241 -3.91 10.51 1.65
CA GLY A 241 -4.98 10.64 2.64
C GLY A 241 -5.27 9.36 3.42
N LEU A 242 -4.73 8.22 3.01
CA LEU A 242 -4.88 6.98 3.78
C LEU A 242 -3.97 7.01 5.01
N ARG A 243 -4.50 6.59 6.15
CA ARG A 243 -3.79 6.46 7.42
C ARG A 243 -3.91 5.04 7.93
N LEU A 244 -2.76 4.41 8.21
CA LEU A 244 -2.65 3.05 8.73
C LEU A 244 -1.70 2.99 9.91
N ARG A 245 -1.86 1.96 10.74
CA ARG A 245 -0.83 1.56 11.70
C ARG A 245 0.40 0.99 10.97
N ALA A 246 1.57 1.15 11.55
CA ALA A 246 2.79 0.57 10.97
C ALA A 246 2.72 -0.97 10.80
N VAL A 247 2.07 -1.65 11.73
CA VAL A 247 1.86 -3.11 11.64
C VAL A 247 0.89 -3.50 10.52
N ASP A 248 -0.08 -2.65 10.17
CA ASP A 248 -0.96 -2.89 9.03
C ASP A 248 -0.25 -2.59 7.69
N MET A 249 0.64 -1.59 7.65
CA MET A 249 1.56 -1.39 6.52
C MET A 249 2.46 -2.63 6.31
N ALA A 250 2.92 -3.26 7.40
CA ALA A 250 3.72 -4.48 7.31
C ALA A 250 2.93 -5.65 6.71
N LYS A 251 1.63 -5.76 6.98
CA LYS A 251 0.76 -6.76 6.33
C LYS A 251 0.64 -6.52 4.81
N ILE A 252 0.60 -5.26 4.37
CA ILE A 252 0.67 -4.94 2.93
C ILE A 252 2.01 -5.40 2.33
N GLY A 253 3.12 -5.12 3.00
CA GLY A 253 4.44 -5.62 2.57
C GLY A 253 4.50 -7.15 2.47
N MET A 254 3.94 -7.86 3.45
CA MET A 254 3.84 -9.31 3.43
C MET A 254 2.94 -9.82 2.29
N LEU A 255 1.82 -9.14 2.01
CA LEU A 255 0.96 -9.47 0.87
C LEU A 255 1.72 -9.37 -0.46
N LEU A 256 2.54 -8.32 -0.63
CA LEU A 256 3.41 -8.15 -1.79
C LEU A 256 4.49 -9.25 -1.85
N LEU A 257 5.16 -9.54 -0.75
CA LEU A 257 6.19 -10.58 -0.62
C LEU A 257 5.66 -11.97 -1.00
N ASP A 258 4.44 -12.29 -0.59
CA ASP A 258 3.80 -13.59 -0.82
C ASP A 258 2.93 -13.59 -2.09
N ASN A 259 3.26 -12.73 -3.07
CA ASN A 259 2.61 -12.68 -4.40
C ASN A 259 1.07 -12.56 -4.31
N GLY A 260 0.59 -11.70 -3.43
CA GLY A 260 -0.83 -11.41 -3.25
C GLY A 260 -1.60 -12.45 -2.44
N ARG A 261 -0.91 -13.37 -1.77
CA ARG A 261 -1.53 -14.36 -0.87
C ARG A 261 -1.51 -13.88 0.58
N TRP A 262 -2.58 -14.15 1.29
CA TRP A 262 -2.71 -13.88 2.72
C TRP A 262 -3.50 -15.02 3.39
N ASN A 263 -2.95 -15.60 4.45
CA ASN A 263 -3.56 -16.73 5.17
C ASN A 263 -4.09 -17.83 4.24
N GLY A 264 -3.28 -18.24 3.26
CA GLY A 264 -3.61 -19.28 2.29
C GLY A 264 -4.55 -18.85 1.14
N ARG A 265 -5.15 -17.65 1.20
CA ARG A 265 -6.07 -17.12 0.17
C ARG A 265 -5.34 -16.20 -0.80
N GLN A 266 -5.69 -16.26 -2.08
CA GLN A 266 -5.25 -15.26 -3.06
C GLN A 266 -6.16 -14.03 -2.93
N ILE A 267 -5.61 -12.91 -2.46
CA ILE A 267 -6.31 -11.62 -2.32
C ILE A 267 -6.14 -10.80 -3.61
N VAL A 268 -4.91 -10.72 -4.12
CA VAL A 268 -4.58 -10.04 -5.38
C VAL A 268 -3.91 -11.05 -6.31
N PRO A 269 -4.25 -11.13 -7.60
CA PRO A 269 -3.65 -12.09 -8.51
C PRO A 269 -2.11 -12.00 -8.53
N ALA A 270 -1.41 -13.14 -8.49
CA ALA A 270 0.05 -13.17 -8.51
C ALA A 270 0.63 -12.53 -9.79
N GLY A 271 -0.08 -12.64 -10.92
CA GLY A 271 0.28 -11.97 -12.17
C GLY A 271 0.28 -10.45 -12.04
N TRP A 272 -0.69 -9.91 -11.31
CA TRP A 272 -0.76 -8.48 -11.03
C TRP A 272 0.37 -8.00 -10.13
N ILE A 273 0.66 -8.72 -9.04
CA ILE A 273 1.79 -8.38 -8.15
C ILE A 273 3.10 -8.36 -8.95
N ARG A 274 3.33 -9.33 -9.85
CA ARG A 274 4.51 -9.30 -10.73
C ARG A 274 4.56 -8.04 -11.60
N GLN A 275 3.44 -7.59 -12.17
CA GLN A 275 3.39 -6.33 -12.93
C GLN A 275 3.66 -5.12 -12.05
N MET A 276 3.14 -5.09 -10.82
CA MET A 276 3.44 -4.03 -9.86
C MET A 276 4.93 -3.93 -9.54
N THR A 277 5.61 -5.07 -9.43
CA THR A 277 7.01 -5.18 -8.97
C THR A 277 8.01 -5.41 -10.10
N THR A 278 7.62 -5.16 -11.34
CA THR A 278 8.49 -5.19 -12.53
C THR A 278 8.61 -3.78 -13.11
N PRO A 279 9.82 -3.34 -13.47
CA PRO A 279 10.02 -2.05 -14.13
C PRO A 279 9.12 -1.86 -15.33
N SER A 280 8.59 -0.65 -15.49
CA SER A 280 7.80 -0.28 -16.66
C SER A 280 8.70 0.12 -17.84
N PRO A 281 8.20 0.08 -19.08
CA PRO A 281 8.99 0.53 -20.23
C PRO A 281 9.47 2.00 -20.15
N ALA A 282 8.78 2.83 -19.35
CA ALA A 282 9.08 4.25 -19.20
C ALA A 282 10.00 4.56 -18.01
N ALA A 283 10.25 3.59 -17.10
CA ALA A 283 11.10 3.77 -15.92
C ALA A 283 11.67 2.42 -15.45
N ASP A 284 12.98 2.35 -15.29
CA ASP A 284 13.72 1.16 -14.84
C ASP A 284 13.62 0.90 -13.33
N ASP A 285 13.11 1.86 -12.57
CA ASP A 285 12.94 1.81 -11.12
C ASP A 285 11.48 1.94 -10.64
N TYR A 286 10.48 1.82 -11.57
CA TYR A 286 9.07 2.01 -11.22
C TYR A 286 8.14 1.06 -11.97
N GLY A 287 7.31 0.34 -11.23
CA GLY A 287 6.23 -0.50 -11.75
C GLY A 287 4.84 0.14 -11.60
N TYR A 288 3.81 -0.64 -11.24
CA TYR A 288 2.48 -0.09 -10.97
C TYR A 288 2.40 0.43 -9.54
N TYR A 289 2.64 1.75 -9.37
CA TYR A 289 2.69 2.42 -8.07
C TYR A 289 3.57 1.71 -7.05
N CYS A 290 4.69 1.17 -7.53
CA CYS A 290 5.67 0.45 -6.75
C CYS A 290 7.07 0.89 -7.19
N TRP A 291 7.90 1.31 -6.25
CA TRP A 291 9.31 1.61 -6.47
C TRP A 291 10.12 0.31 -6.46
N ILE A 292 11.16 0.24 -7.30
CA ILE A 292 11.97 -0.96 -7.52
C ILE A 292 13.44 -0.57 -7.47
N HIS A 293 14.26 -1.30 -6.71
CA HIS A 293 15.70 -1.03 -6.53
C HIS A 293 16.01 0.41 -6.10
N HIS A 294 15.17 0.97 -5.22
CA HIS A 294 15.22 2.38 -4.86
C HIS A 294 15.87 2.65 -3.50
N VAL A 295 15.85 1.66 -2.60
CA VAL A 295 16.30 1.81 -1.21
C VAL A 295 17.68 1.18 -0.99
N VAL A 296 17.94 -0.01 -1.55
CA VAL A 296 19.17 -0.75 -1.29
C VAL A 296 20.13 -0.58 -2.45
N GLU A 297 21.28 0.01 -2.18
CA GLU A 297 22.38 0.06 -3.14
C GLU A 297 23.04 -1.33 -3.27
N HIS A 298 23.65 -1.61 -4.44
CA HIS A 298 24.48 -2.80 -4.68
C HIS A 298 23.78 -4.16 -4.76
N GLY A 299 22.67 -4.24 -5.50
CA GLY A 299 22.24 -5.53 -6.07
C GLY A 299 21.39 -6.42 -5.17
N THR A 300 20.95 -5.95 -3.99
CA THR A 300 19.88 -6.64 -3.25
C THR A 300 18.56 -6.29 -3.91
N PRO A 301 17.86 -7.25 -4.53
CA PRO A 301 16.55 -6.98 -5.10
C PRO A 301 15.58 -6.52 -4.00
N GLU A 302 14.96 -5.37 -4.22
CA GLU A 302 13.92 -4.86 -3.35
C GLU A 302 12.87 -4.09 -4.13
N PHE A 303 11.69 -3.98 -3.57
CA PHE A 303 10.60 -3.18 -4.11
C PHE A 303 9.68 -2.72 -2.98
N GLY A 304 8.85 -1.73 -3.26
CA GLY A 304 7.91 -1.28 -2.24
C GLY A 304 7.25 0.05 -2.51
N ALA A 305 6.79 0.68 -1.46
CA ALA A 305 6.08 1.95 -1.49
C ALA A 305 6.88 3.03 -0.76
N MET A 306 6.82 4.25 -1.29
CA MET A 306 7.45 5.42 -0.70
C MET A 306 6.45 6.58 -0.62
N GLY A 307 6.42 7.25 0.51
CA GLY A 307 5.62 8.44 0.75
C GLY A 307 6.45 9.60 1.28
N PHE A 308 5.92 10.80 1.07
CA PHE A 308 6.54 12.07 1.48
C PHE A 308 6.94 12.05 2.96
N LYS A 309 8.04 12.69 3.31
CA LYS A 309 8.62 12.77 4.67
C LYS A 309 9.09 11.43 5.25
N GLY A 310 9.19 10.37 4.44
CA GLY A 310 9.77 9.10 4.87
C GLY A 310 8.76 8.07 5.38
N GLN A 311 7.69 7.86 4.65
CA GLN A 311 6.82 6.70 4.82
C GLN A 311 7.31 5.60 3.88
N PHE A 312 7.61 4.41 4.39
CA PHE A 312 8.12 3.31 3.58
C PHE A 312 7.46 1.98 3.91
N ILE A 313 7.20 1.22 2.88
CA ILE A 313 7.03 -0.23 2.93
C ILE A 313 8.09 -0.80 1.98
N THR A 314 9.13 -1.44 2.50
CA THR A 314 10.19 -2.05 1.70
C THR A 314 10.13 -3.56 1.84
N VAL A 315 10.03 -4.25 0.73
CA VAL A 315 10.05 -5.72 0.65
C VAL A 315 11.43 -6.17 0.22
N LEU A 316 12.03 -7.06 0.98
CA LEU A 316 13.35 -7.68 0.76
C LEU A 316 13.15 -9.17 0.49
N PRO A 317 12.92 -9.58 -0.79
CA PRO A 317 12.52 -10.96 -1.10
C PRO A 317 13.59 -11.99 -0.70
N ALA A 318 14.87 -11.71 -0.93
CA ALA A 318 15.96 -12.62 -0.60
C ALA A 318 16.07 -12.88 0.91
N GLN A 319 15.74 -11.89 1.73
CA GLN A 319 15.71 -12.01 3.19
C GLN A 319 14.36 -12.50 3.71
N ARG A 320 13.35 -12.64 2.85
CA ARG A 320 11.94 -12.86 3.26
C ARG A 320 11.53 -11.89 4.35
N ALA A 321 11.82 -10.61 4.14
CA ALA A 321 11.61 -9.56 5.13
C ALA A 321 10.83 -8.38 4.57
N VAL A 322 10.17 -7.67 5.48
CA VAL A 322 9.49 -6.40 5.21
C VAL A 322 9.97 -5.38 6.23
N VAL A 323 10.32 -4.19 5.75
CA VAL A 323 10.68 -3.05 6.59
C VAL A 323 9.66 -1.96 6.40
N VAL A 324 9.06 -1.48 7.49
CA VAL A 324 8.13 -0.36 7.49
C VAL A 324 8.71 0.77 8.32
N MET A 325 8.69 1.97 7.78
CA MET A 325 9.02 3.19 8.52
C MET A 325 7.92 4.23 8.33
N THR A 326 7.58 4.93 9.40
CA THR A 326 6.83 6.18 9.36
C THR A 326 7.63 7.29 10.03
N SER A 327 7.65 8.47 9.43
CA SER A 327 8.49 9.56 9.93
C SER A 327 7.98 10.94 9.48
N LEU A 328 8.60 11.99 10.01
CA LEU A 328 8.55 13.37 9.49
C LEU A 328 9.97 13.89 9.29
N LEU A 329 10.74 13.19 8.49
CA LEU A 329 12.11 13.58 8.16
C LEU A 329 12.13 14.75 7.15
N PRO A 330 13.24 15.50 7.07
CA PRO A 330 13.41 16.60 6.12
C PRO A 330 13.15 16.19 4.66
N THR A 331 12.65 17.13 3.88
CA THR A 331 12.12 16.89 2.52
C THR A 331 12.88 17.65 1.44
N ASP A 332 14.03 18.20 1.77
CA ASP A 332 14.95 18.81 0.83
C ASP A 332 15.50 17.78 -0.17
N GLY A 333 15.75 18.22 -1.39
CA GLY A 333 16.11 17.36 -2.51
C GLY A 333 14.92 16.92 -3.37
N GLY A 334 15.21 16.36 -4.53
CA GLY A 334 14.21 15.77 -5.43
C GLY A 334 13.74 14.38 -4.94
N LEU A 335 12.75 13.80 -5.63
CA LEU A 335 12.16 12.50 -5.26
C LEU A 335 13.21 11.38 -5.03
N ARG A 336 14.29 11.38 -5.82
CA ARG A 336 15.34 10.33 -5.77
C ARG A 336 16.47 10.64 -4.81
N ASP A 337 16.59 11.91 -4.38
CA ASP A 337 17.71 12.43 -3.58
C ASP A 337 17.24 13.09 -2.28
N ALA A 338 15.97 12.91 -1.93
CA ALA A 338 15.40 13.49 -0.73
C ALA A 338 16.17 13.01 0.53
N THR A 339 16.42 13.93 1.46
CA THR A 339 17.15 13.63 2.70
C THR A 339 16.53 12.45 3.46
N TYR A 340 15.18 12.35 3.53
CA TYR A 340 14.51 11.22 4.19
C TYR A 340 14.83 9.88 3.51
N LEU A 341 14.99 9.84 2.18
CA LEU A 341 15.34 8.62 1.44
C LEU A 341 16.78 8.21 1.73
N ASN A 342 17.72 9.17 1.71
CA ASN A 342 19.14 8.89 2.00
C ASN A 342 19.34 8.40 3.44
N LEU A 343 18.62 9.00 4.40
CA LEU A 343 18.63 8.52 5.79
C LEU A 343 18.06 7.10 5.90
N TYR A 344 16.97 6.82 5.18
CA TYR A 344 16.37 5.48 5.18
C TYR A 344 17.27 4.44 4.51
N ARG A 345 17.95 4.79 3.40
CA ARG A 345 18.97 3.93 2.77
C ARG A 345 20.04 3.51 3.77
N ARG A 346 20.55 4.46 4.56
CA ARG A 346 21.52 4.16 5.64
C ARG A 346 20.91 3.26 6.71
N MET A 347 19.68 3.48 7.14
CA MET A 347 19.02 2.62 8.13
C MET A 347 18.94 1.17 7.64
N VAL A 348 18.54 0.98 6.39
CA VAL A 348 18.41 -0.36 5.80
C VAL A 348 19.78 -0.96 5.53
N GLY A 349 20.70 -0.24 4.89
CA GLY A 349 22.01 -0.75 4.48
C GLY A 349 22.97 -1.03 5.63
N ASP A 350 23.07 -0.08 6.59
CA ASP A 350 24.10 -0.16 7.63
C ASP A 350 23.63 -0.95 8.88
N TYR A 351 22.31 -1.11 9.06
CA TYR A 351 21.78 -1.71 10.29
C TYR A 351 20.83 -2.88 10.03
N ILE A 352 19.79 -2.69 9.20
CA ILE A 352 18.72 -3.69 9.05
C ILE A 352 19.18 -4.90 8.24
N LEU A 353 19.83 -4.69 7.09
CA LEU A 353 20.39 -5.79 6.30
C LEU A 353 21.45 -6.60 7.07
N PRO A 354 22.43 -6.00 7.76
CA PRO A 354 23.34 -6.74 8.62
C PRO A 354 22.64 -7.54 9.73
N ALA A 355 21.55 -7.00 10.30
CA ALA A 355 20.75 -7.72 11.28
C ALA A 355 20.04 -8.94 10.67
N LEU A 356 19.50 -8.80 9.45
CA LEU A 356 18.77 -9.85 8.73
C LEU A 356 19.70 -10.93 8.13
N THR A 357 20.98 -10.60 7.91
CA THR A 357 21.99 -11.49 7.28
C THR A 357 23.26 -11.57 8.10
N PRO A 358 23.18 -12.00 9.38
CA PRO A 358 24.34 -12.05 10.25
C PRO A 358 25.36 -13.07 9.73
N ALA A 359 26.65 -12.76 9.87
CA ALA A 359 27.75 -13.64 9.42
C ALA A 359 27.79 -15.00 10.14
N ARG A 360 27.16 -15.07 11.30
CA ARG A 360 26.98 -16.30 12.10
C ARG A 360 25.56 -16.32 12.66
N PRO A 361 24.96 -17.51 12.82
CA PRO A 361 23.65 -17.63 13.46
C PRO A 361 23.67 -16.94 14.84
N PRO A 362 22.76 -15.99 15.10
CA PRO A 362 22.72 -15.32 16.39
C PRO A 362 22.22 -16.30 17.47
N VAL A 363 22.68 -16.09 18.69
CA VAL A 363 22.30 -16.93 19.84
C VAL A 363 21.38 -16.11 20.74
N GLU A 364 20.23 -16.67 21.07
CA GLU A 364 19.34 -16.07 22.07
C GLU A 364 20.08 -15.92 23.39
N SER A 365 20.01 -14.73 23.96
CA SER A 365 20.54 -14.48 25.31
C SER A 365 19.62 -13.52 26.07
N ALA A 366 19.49 -13.76 27.37
CA ALA A 366 18.72 -12.86 28.23
C ALA A 366 19.29 -11.43 28.20
N ALA A 367 20.60 -11.28 28.05
CA ALA A 367 21.28 -9.98 27.98
C ALA A 367 20.92 -9.22 26.69
N ALA A 368 20.95 -9.87 25.52
CA ALA A 368 20.57 -9.27 24.24
C ALA A 368 19.08 -8.86 24.24
N THR A 369 18.20 -9.75 24.70
CA THR A 369 16.78 -9.46 24.84
C THR A 369 16.53 -8.28 25.77
N GLN A 370 17.24 -8.20 26.90
CA GLN A 370 17.09 -7.09 27.86
C GLN A 370 17.63 -5.78 27.26
N ALA A 371 18.78 -5.80 26.59
CA ALA A 371 19.36 -4.62 25.94
C ALA A 371 18.40 -4.02 24.91
N LEU A 372 17.76 -4.87 24.08
CA LEU A 372 16.77 -4.44 23.11
C LEU A 372 15.53 -3.83 23.80
N ARG A 373 14.98 -4.48 24.82
CA ARG A 373 13.83 -3.97 25.58
C ARG A 373 14.12 -2.59 26.20
N ASP A 374 15.29 -2.45 26.82
CA ASP A 374 15.69 -1.21 27.48
C ASP A 374 15.83 -0.07 26.48
N GLU A 375 16.44 -0.33 25.32
CA GLU A 375 16.55 0.68 24.26
C GLU A 375 15.18 1.06 23.68
N LEU A 376 14.30 0.12 23.41
CA LEU A 376 12.95 0.40 22.94
C LEU A 376 12.13 1.19 23.96
N ALA A 377 12.32 0.93 25.26
CA ALA A 377 11.71 1.74 26.33
C ALA A 377 12.25 3.18 26.34
N ARG A 378 13.58 3.36 26.19
CA ARG A 378 14.20 4.69 26.08
C ARG A 378 13.72 5.47 24.87
N SER A 379 13.53 4.81 23.72
CA SER A 379 13.05 5.46 22.49
C SER A 379 11.66 6.09 22.64
N ARG A 380 10.77 5.44 23.38
CA ARG A 380 9.41 5.91 23.68
C ARG A 380 9.35 7.13 24.62
N GLN A 381 10.43 7.41 25.32
CA GLN A 381 10.55 8.53 26.27
C GLN A 381 11.37 9.70 25.70
N THR A 382 11.95 9.52 24.53
CA THR A 382 12.82 10.54 23.93
C THR A 382 11.98 11.44 23.05
N LYS A 383 11.81 12.70 23.49
CA LYS A 383 11.09 13.71 22.72
C LYS A 383 11.81 13.99 21.41
N GLY A 384 11.07 13.87 20.31
CA GLY A 384 11.50 14.29 18.98
C GLY A 384 11.75 15.80 18.92
N VAL A 385 12.07 16.31 17.75
CA VAL A 385 12.23 17.77 17.55
C VAL A 385 10.90 18.46 17.84
N PRO A 386 10.86 19.50 18.72
CA PRO A 386 9.63 20.19 19.04
C PRO A 386 8.93 20.75 17.80
N GLY A 387 7.64 20.56 17.69
CA GLY A 387 6.78 21.17 16.67
C GLY A 387 6.26 20.26 15.57
N THR A 388 6.77 19.03 15.43
CA THR A 388 6.36 18.13 14.35
C THR A 388 5.41 17.01 14.78
N ALA A 389 5.36 16.68 16.07
CA ALA A 389 4.67 15.47 16.55
C ALA A 389 3.14 15.59 16.64
N ALA A 390 2.61 16.76 17.00
CA ALA A 390 1.19 16.88 17.40
C ALA A 390 0.19 16.96 16.22
N ALA A 391 0.63 17.39 15.03
CA ALA A 391 -0.28 17.70 13.94
C ALA A 391 -0.73 16.49 13.10
N PHE A 392 -0.07 15.33 13.22
CA PHE A 392 -0.27 14.19 12.32
C PHE A 392 -0.48 12.85 13.02
N ASN A 393 -0.57 12.83 14.33
CA ASN A 393 -0.90 11.64 15.09
C ASN A 393 -2.39 11.66 15.41
N ASP A 394 -3.16 10.91 14.64
CA ASP A 394 -4.49 10.57 15.08
C ASP A 394 -4.37 9.48 16.15
N ALA A 395 -4.89 9.76 17.34
CA ALA A 395 -5.27 8.70 18.24
C ALA A 395 -6.24 7.76 17.50
N PRO A 396 -6.27 6.46 17.82
CA PRO A 396 -7.26 5.59 17.22
C PRO A 396 -8.64 6.20 17.45
N GLU A 397 -9.35 6.53 16.37
CA GLU A 397 -10.77 6.77 16.46
C GLU A 397 -11.43 5.42 16.73
N ILE A 398 -11.99 5.28 17.93
CA ILE A 398 -12.76 4.13 18.40
C ILE A 398 -14.05 4.02 17.59
#